data_8ca1dec60db1c88d5630f2bd43950283
#
_entry.id   8ca1dec60db1c88d5630f2bd43950283
#
_cell.length_a   1.000
_cell.length_b   1.000
_cell.length_c   1.000
_cell.angle_alpha   90.00
_cell.angle_beta   90.00
_cell.angle_gamma   90.00
#
_symmetry.space_group_name_H-M   'P 1'
#
loop_
_entity.id
_entity.type
_entity.pdbx_description
1 polymer ?
#
loop_
_entity_poly.entity_id
_entity_poly.type
_entity_poly.pdbx_seq_one_letter_code
_entity_poly.pdbx_strand_id
1 'polypeptide(L)'
;VFVFAGGTAHTFKEFNARSDSEEYAAFVKVKGPDFVSRLKGILNVRSLNRTDVSDRSYIIRRAMVLRTQIVRNVPSIYDPETGCVNISHSLLSALLRVSEYRHDARSLGFVLAMCRLSSEKRFTPSNLPMDTQLDIHLDVEDFRRKLIFEQIMGEMVETYARTAHENYQKRWMEMQSLQPESTAPDI
;
A
#
# COMPACT_ATOMS: atom_id res chain seq x y z
N VAL A 1 31.04 -5.05 10.58
CA VAL A 1 30.00 -4.07 11.02
C VAL A 1 29.00 -4.84 11.87
N PHE A 2 28.70 -4.35 13.07
CA PHE A 2 27.64 -4.90 13.92
C PHE A 2 26.38 -4.05 13.76
N VAL A 3 25.24 -4.69 13.60
CA VAL A 3 23.92 -4.07 13.51
C VAL A 3 23.07 -4.57 14.67
N PHE A 4 22.55 -3.66 15.48
CA PHE A 4 21.66 -3.97 16.59
C PHE A 4 20.25 -3.57 16.21
N ALA A 5 19.30 -4.49 16.34
CA ALA A 5 17.87 -4.23 16.15
C ALA A 5 17.20 -4.13 17.53
N GLY A 6 16.66 -2.95 17.86
CA GLY A 6 15.89 -2.71 19.08
C GLY A 6 14.40 -2.71 18.80
N GLY A 7 13.59 -3.16 19.75
CA GLY A 7 12.12 -3.19 19.66
C GLY A 7 11.42 -2.68 20.92
N THR A 8 12.15 -2.19 21.89
CA THR A 8 11.61 -1.69 23.18
C THR A 8 11.20 -0.21 23.14
N ALA A 9 11.65 0.54 22.15
CA ALA A 9 11.31 1.93 21.93
C ALA A 9 10.99 2.17 20.45
N HIS A 10 10.06 3.08 20.16
CA HIS A 10 9.68 3.40 18.77
C HIS A 10 10.72 4.24 18.05
N THR A 11 11.52 5.00 18.80
CA THR A 11 12.56 5.86 18.24
C THR A 11 13.84 5.75 19.06
N PHE A 12 14.95 6.10 18.44
CA PHE A 12 16.22 6.19 19.15
C PHE A 12 16.18 7.27 20.25
N LYS A 13 15.39 8.34 20.08
CA LYS A 13 15.21 9.38 21.09
C LYS A 13 14.54 8.85 22.35
N GLU A 14 13.55 7.98 22.20
CA GLU A 14 12.91 7.28 23.33
C GLU A 14 13.86 6.25 23.95
N PHE A 15 14.58 5.50 23.14
CA PHE A 15 15.61 4.55 23.62
C PHE A 15 16.71 5.23 24.42
N ASN A 16 17.18 6.39 23.96
CA ASN A 16 18.19 7.20 24.64
C ASN A 16 17.49 8.12 25.65
N ALA A 17 16.94 7.54 26.72
CA ALA A 17 16.16 8.24 27.74
C ALA A 17 16.83 9.54 28.20
N ARG A 18 16.02 10.55 28.52
CA ARG A 18 16.53 11.85 29.01
C ARG A 18 17.10 11.70 30.41
N SER A 19 18.14 12.46 30.68
CA SER A 19 18.86 12.44 31.97
C SER A 19 18.02 12.84 33.19
N ASP A 20 16.83 13.41 32.96
CA ASP A 20 15.90 13.89 33.99
C ASP A 20 14.68 12.97 34.22
N SER A 21 14.66 11.80 33.60
CA SER A 21 13.56 10.82 33.72
C SER A 21 13.90 9.69 34.71
N GLU A 22 12.88 9.15 35.39
CA GLU A 22 13.05 7.93 36.20
C GLU A 22 13.59 6.75 35.40
N GLU A 23 13.24 6.68 34.11
CA GLU A 23 13.71 5.67 33.15
C GLU A 23 15.23 5.77 32.93
N TYR A 24 15.81 6.97 33.08
CA TYR A 24 17.25 7.17 32.91
C TYR A 24 18.07 6.41 33.95
N ALA A 25 17.63 6.34 35.19
CA ALA A 25 18.33 5.59 36.24
C ALA A 25 18.40 4.07 35.89
N ALA A 26 17.29 3.51 35.36
CA ALA A 26 17.27 2.13 34.87
C ALA A 26 18.18 1.95 33.65
N PHE A 27 18.20 2.93 32.73
CA PHE A 27 19.05 2.93 31.53
C PHE A 27 20.53 2.99 31.88
N VAL A 28 20.94 3.80 32.85
CA VAL A 28 22.31 3.87 33.38
C VAL A 28 22.72 2.54 34.01
N LYS A 29 21.83 1.92 34.80
CA LYS A 29 22.10 0.64 35.48
C LYS A 29 22.48 -0.48 34.51
N VAL A 30 21.88 -0.47 33.31
CA VAL A 30 22.18 -1.44 32.23
C VAL A 30 23.29 -0.94 31.28
N LYS A 31 24.04 0.07 31.67
CA LYS A 31 25.12 0.69 30.87
C LYS A 31 24.69 1.24 29.51
N GLY A 32 23.44 1.71 29.43
CA GLY A 32 22.87 2.29 28.21
C GLY A 32 23.67 3.46 27.63
N PRO A 33 24.12 4.46 28.42
CA PRO A 33 24.95 5.56 27.92
C PRO A 33 26.28 5.10 27.31
N ASP A 34 26.93 4.11 27.92
CA ASP A 34 28.17 3.52 27.37
C ASP A 34 27.94 2.79 26.04
N PHE A 35 26.83 2.07 25.93
CA PHE A 35 26.40 1.47 24.66
C PHE A 35 26.15 2.52 23.57
N VAL A 36 25.37 3.56 23.89
CA VAL A 36 25.05 4.64 22.95
C VAL A 36 26.31 5.37 22.46
N SER A 37 27.29 5.62 23.35
CA SER A 37 28.54 6.29 22.97
C SER A 37 29.37 5.55 21.92
N ARG A 38 29.14 4.25 21.76
CA ARG A 38 29.82 3.38 20.77
C ARG A 38 29.09 3.24 19.45
N LEU A 39 27.87 3.73 19.33
CA LEU A 39 27.12 3.69 18.09
C LEU A 39 27.68 4.65 17.06
N LYS A 40 27.95 4.18 15.86
CA LYS A 40 28.43 5.00 14.74
C LYS A 40 27.30 5.61 13.92
N GLY A 41 26.08 5.13 14.09
CA GLY A 41 24.90 5.63 13.38
C GLY A 41 23.64 4.98 13.90
N ILE A 42 22.53 5.59 13.60
CA ILE A 42 21.18 5.14 13.99
C ILE A 42 20.24 5.19 12.80
N LEU A 43 19.27 4.30 12.80
CA LEU A 43 18.18 4.27 11.85
C LEU A 43 16.87 3.99 12.58
N ASN A 44 15.92 4.94 12.53
CA ASN A 44 14.57 4.72 13.02
C ASN A 44 13.74 4.06 11.91
N VAL A 45 13.36 2.79 12.12
CA VAL A 45 12.47 2.07 11.19
C VAL A 45 11.02 2.41 11.56
N ARG A 46 10.35 3.14 10.69
CA ARG A 46 8.95 3.51 10.92
C ARG A 46 8.02 2.33 10.66
N SER A 47 6.97 2.24 11.46
CA SER A 47 5.85 1.31 11.29
C SER A 47 5.18 1.46 9.92
N LEU A 48 4.56 0.39 9.42
CA LEU A 48 3.65 0.42 8.27
C LEU A 48 2.31 1.09 8.63
N ASN A 49 1.98 1.10 9.91
CA ASN A 49 0.79 1.78 10.38
C ASN A 49 0.98 3.29 10.39
N ARG A 50 -0.12 3.99 10.28
CA ARG A 50 -0.14 5.44 10.38
C ARG A 50 0.21 5.84 11.82
N THR A 51 1.20 6.71 11.99
CA THR A 51 1.66 7.15 13.32
C THR A 51 0.80 8.27 13.90
N ASP A 52 0.30 9.15 13.03
CA ASP A 52 -0.55 10.30 13.38
C ASP A 52 -1.37 10.77 12.17
N VAL A 53 -2.26 11.73 12.38
CA VAL A 53 -3.17 12.25 11.33
C VAL A 53 -2.41 12.89 10.15
N SER A 54 -1.22 13.42 10.39
CA SER A 54 -0.38 14.09 9.37
C SER A 54 0.47 13.10 8.57
N ASP A 55 0.67 11.88 9.06
CA ASP A 55 1.48 10.86 8.39
C ASP A 55 0.78 10.34 7.13
N ARG A 56 1.11 10.93 6.00
CA ARG A 56 0.67 10.47 4.66
C ARG A 56 1.64 9.49 4.03
N SER A 57 2.86 9.40 4.53
CA SER A 57 3.91 8.55 3.97
C SER A 57 3.75 7.06 4.30
N TYR A 58 2.83 6.70 5.20
CA TYR A 58 2.53 5.31 5.52
C TYR A 58 2.10 4.50 4.29
N ILE A 59 1.37 5.12 3.33
CA ILE A 59 0.97 4.46 2.07
C ILE A 59 2.21 4.07 1.26
N ILE A 60 3.19 4.96 1.17
CA ILE A 60 4.44 4.71 0.44
C ILE A 60 5.22 3.58 1.13
N ARG A 61 5.33 3.60 2.46
CA ARG A 61 5.99 2.53 3.22
C ARG A 61 5.33 1.17 2.97
N ARG A 62 3.99 1.13 3.00
CA ARG A 62 3.23 -0.09 2.69
C ARG A 62 3.45 -0.56 1.27
N ALA A 63 3.41 0.33 0.29
CA ALA A 63 3.64 0.01 -1.11
C ALA A 63 5.03 -0.58 -1.35
N MET A 64 6.07 0.00 -0.74
CA MET A 64 7.44 -0.49 -0.86
C MET A 64 7.60 -1.89 -0.24
N VAL A 65 7.04 -2.11 0.96
CA VAL A 65 7.11 -3.41 1.62
C VAL A 65 6.28 -4.45 0.87
N LEU A 66 5.06 -4.10 0.46
CA LEU A 66 4.19 -4.97 -0.34
C LEU A 66 4.89 -5.42 -1.64
N ARG A 67 5.45 -4.46 -2.40
CA ARG A 67 6.20 -4.77 -3.61
C ARG A 67 7.39 -5.70 -3.32
N THR A 68 8.15 -5.41 -2.28
CA THR A 68 9.32 -6.23 -1.91
C THR A 68 8.91 -7.66 -1.53
N GLN A 69 7.82 -7.81 -0.77
CA GLN A 69 7.30 -9.13 -0.39
C GLN A 69 6.80 -9.91 -1.61
N ILE A 70 6.11 -9.25 -2.55
CA ILE A 70 5.63 -9.88 -3.78
C ILE A 70 6.80 -10.34 -4.64
N VAL A 71 7.78 -9.49 -4.91
CA VAL A 71 8.96 -9.84 -5.73
C VAL A 71 9.71 -11.03 -5.16
N ARG A 72 9.79 -11.14 -3.83
CA ARG A 72 10.52 -12.23 -3.16
C ARG A 72 9.73 -13.52 -3.07
N ASN A 73 8.43 -13.44 -2.79
CA ASN A 73 7.65 -14.60 -2.36
C ASN A 73 6.61 -15.02 -3.41
N VAL A 74 6.22 -14.13 -4.32
CA VAL A 74 5.18 -14.37 -5.34
C VAL A 74 5.60 -13.78 -6.70
N PRO A 75 6.74 -14.22 -7.27
CA PRO A 75 7.25 -13.64 -8.51
C PRO A 75 6.32 -13.84 -9.72
N SER A 76 5.35 -14.75 -9.64
CA SER A 76 4.38 -15.02 -10.72
C SER A 76 3.49 -13.83 -11.09
N ILE A 77 3.28 -12.89 -10.17
CA ILE A 77 2.48 -11.68 -10.40
C ILE A 77 3.34 -10.41 -10.59
N TYR A 78 4.65 -10.56 -10.66
CA TYR A 78 5.60 -9.46 -10.91
C TYR A 78 6.16 -9.56 -12.32
N ASP A 79 6.09 -8.44 -13.03
CA ASP A 79 6.70 -8.29 -14.35
C ASP A 79 8.06 -7.61 -14.21
N PRO A 80 9.17 -8.32 -14.49
CA PRO A 80 10.51 -7.75 -14.39
C PRO A 80 10.84 -6.71 -15.47
N GLU A 81 10.17 -6.74 -16.62
CA GLU A 81 10.43 -5.80 -17.73
C GLU A 81 9.87 -4.42 -17.40
N THR A 82 8.64 -4.36 -16.91
CA THR A 82 8.00 -3.10 -16.53
C THR A 82 8.26 -2.71 -15.08
N GLY A 83 8.71 -3.66 -14.25
CA GLY A 83 8.86 -3.47 -12.81
C GLY A 83 7.52 -3.39 -12.06
N CYS A 84 6.43 -3.73 -12.72
CA CYS A 84 5.07 -3.64 -12.18
C CYS A 84 4.60 -4.93 -11.52
N VAL A 85 3.67 -4.80 -10.59
CA VAL A 85 2.95 -5.91 -9.97
C VAL A 85 1.55 -5.98 -10.55
N ASN A 86 1.14 -7.15 -11.02
CA ASN A 86 -0.20 -7.36 -11.56
C ASN A 86 -1.21 -7.66 -10.43
N ILE A 87 -1.78 -6.58 -9.89
CA ILE A 87 -2.76 -6.61 -8.80
C ILE A 87 -3.98 -5.76 -9.20
N SER A 88 -5.19 -6.18 -8.80
CA SER A 88 -6.38 -5.37 -9.03
C SER A 88 -6.33 -4.07 -8.23
N HIS A 89 -6.80 -2.97 -8.82
CA HIS A 89 -6.75 -1.65 -8.20
C HIS A 89 -7.47 -1.61 -6.85
N SER A 90 -8.68 -2.17 -6.77
CA SER A 90 -9.45 -2.22 -5.53
C SER A 90 -8.74 -2.95 -4.40
N LEU A 91 -8.09 -4.08 -4.71
CA LEU A 91 -7.32 -4.84 -3.73
C LEU A 91 -6.05 -4.10 -3.30
N LEU A 92 -5.32 -3.51 -4.24
CA LEU A 92 -4.14 -2.68 -3.94
C LEU A 92 -4.52 -1.52 -3.03
N SER A 93 -5.58 -0.79 -3.37
CA SER A 93 -6.07 0.32 -2.55
C SER A 93 -6.45 -0.12 -1.14
N ALA A 94 -7.18 -1.23 -0.99
CA ALA A 94 -7.56 -1.78 0.31
C ALA A 94 -6.34 -2.18 1.15
N LEU A 95 -5.36 -2.89 0.57
CA LEU A 95 -4.12 -3.26 1.24
C LEU A 95 -3.29 -2.05 1.69
N LEU A 96 -3.24 -1.00 0.88
CA LEU A 96 -2.47 0.20 1.21
C LEU A 96 -3.17 1.11 2.23
N ARG A 97 -4.51 1.08 2.30
CA ARG A 97 -5.31 2.03 3.07
C ARG A 97 -6.03 1.43 4.29
N VAL A 98 -5.98 0.11 4.50
CA VAL A 98 -6.54 -0.49 5.71
C VAL A 98 -6.05 0.26 6.95
N SER A 99 -6.92 0.43 7.95
CA SER A 99 -6.60 1.21 9.16
C SER A 99 -5.35 0.71 9.85
N GLU A 100 -5.24 -0.61 10.05
CA GLU A 100 -4.18 -1.20 10.84
C GLU A 100 -3.70 -2.56 10.29
N TYR A 101 -2.39 -2.80 10.39
CA TYR A 101 -1.76 -4.10 10.39
C TYR A 101 -1.31 -4.44 11.81
N ARG A 102 -1.94 -5.42 12.46
CA ARG A 102 -1.78 -5.73 13.89
C ARG A 102 -0.34 -6.00 14.33
N HIS A 103 0.47 -6.58 13.44
CA HIS A 103 1.88 -6.88 13.68
C HIS A 103 2.78 -6.27 12.59
N ASP A 104 2.39 -5.09 12.11
CA ASP A 104 3.17 -4.29 11.17
C ASP A 104 3.55 -5.05 9.87
N ALA A 105 4.80 -4.95 9.41
CA ALA A 105 5.30 -5.60 8.20
C ALA A 105 5.14 -7.12 8.21
N ARG A 106 5.17 -7.74 9.40
CA ARG A 106 4.96 -9.17 9.57
C ARG A 106 3.53 -9.58 9.18
N SER A 107 2.54 -8.80 9.60
CA SER A 107 1.15 -9.05 9.23
C SER A 107 0.92 -8.96 7.72
N LEU A 108 1.49 -7.97 7.06
CA LEU A 108 1.41 -7.85 5.60
C LEU A 108 2.04 -9.08 4.90
N GLY A 109 3.18 -9.55 5.39
CA GLY A 109 3.83 -10.77 4.88
C GLY A 109 2.97 -12.02 5.04
N PHE A 110 2.31 -12.20 6.20
CA PHE A 110 1.42 -13.33 6.43
C PHE A 110 0.14 -13.25 5.60
N VAL A 111 -0.45 -12.07 5.42
CA VAL A 111 -1.61 -11.90 4.52
C VAL A 111 -1.25 -12.39 3.11
N LEU A 112 -0.10 -12.00 2.56
CA LEU A 112 0.36 -12.49 1.25
C LEU A 112 0.62 -14.00 1.23
N ALA A 113 1.24 -14.54 2.28
CA ALA A 113 1.54 -15.97 2.35
C ALA A 113 0.29 -16.85 2.43
N MET A 114 -0.80 -16.35 2.99
CA MET A 114 -2.09 -17.05 3.06
C MET A 114 -2.91 -16.96 1.77
N CYS A 115 -2.59 -16.02 0.87
CA CYS A 115 -3.28 -15.86 -0.39
C CYS A 115 -2.93 -17.00 -1.38
N ARG A 116 -3.90 -17.41 -2.19
CA ARG A 116 -3.74 -18.44 -3.21
C ARG A 116 -3.11 -17.86 -4.48
N LEU A 117 -1.79 -17.65 -4.46
CA LEU A 117 -1.08 -16.96 -5.54
C LEU A 117 -0.08 -17.83 -6.32
N SER A 118 0.12 -19.10 -5.94
CA SER A 118 1.20 -19.94 -6.46
C SER A 118 1.18 -20.15 -8.00
N SER A 119 -0.01 -20.15 -8.61
CA SER A 119 -0.20 -20.32 -10.06
C SER A 119 -0.83 -19.10 -10.74
N GLU A 120 -1.13 -18.08 -9.99
CA GLU A 120 -1.83 -16.91 -10.48
C GLU A 120 -0.89 -15.93 -11.18
N LYS A 121 -1.38 -15.29 -12.23
CA LYS A 121 -0.69 -14.20 -12.93
C LYS A 121 -1.20 -12.82 -12.51
N ARG A 122 -2.25 -12.76 -11.70
CA ARG A 122 -2.87 -11.54 -11.21
C ARG A 122 -3.41 -11.74 -9.81
N PHE A 123 -3.13 -10.81 -8.93
CA PHE A 123 -3.66 -10.79 -7.58
C PHE A 123 -5.02 -10.08 -7.55
N THR A 124 -6.06 -10.82 -7.22
CA THR A 124 -7.45 -10.35 -7.19
C THR A 124 -8.10 -10.67 -5.84
N PRO A 125 -9.26 -10.09 -5.50
CA PRO A 125 -9.96 -10.39 -4.26
C PRO A 125 -10.31 -11.87 -4.06
N SER A 126 -10.45 -12.65 -5.14
CA SER A 126 -10.74 -14.10 -5.07
C SER A 126 -9.57 -14.93 -4.52
N ASN A 127 -8.37 -14.39 -4.52
CA ASN A 127 -7.20 -15.06 -3.97
C ASN A 127 -7.06 -14.89 -2.44
N LEU A 128 -7.88 -14.02 -1.83
CA LEU A 128 -7.81 -13.75 -0.39
C LEU A 128 -8.24 -14.96 0.44
N PRO A 129 -7.65 -15.14 1.62
CA PRO A 129 -8.11 -16.11 2.60
C PRO A 129 -9.45 -15.69 3.22
N MET A 130 -10.02 -16.55 4.07
CA MET A 130 -11.23 -16.25 4.82
C MET A 130 -11.01 -15.09 5.81
N ASP A 131 -12.07 -14.35 6.11
CA ASP A 131 -12.03 -13.17 6.99
C ASP A 131 -11.50 -13.47 8.38
N THR A 132 -11.83 -14.64 8.93
CA THR A 132 -11.31 -15.10 10.24
C THR A 132 -9.78 -15.25 10.26
N GLN A 133 -9.16 -15.52 9.12
CA GLN A 133 -7.69 -15.59 8.99
C GLN A 133 -7.09 -14.19 8.79
N LEU A 134 -7.76 -13.34 8.02
CA LEU A 134 -7.33 -11.96 7.82
C LEU A 134 -7.37 -11.16 9.12
N ASP A 135 -8.40 -11.38 9.96
CA ASP A 135 -8.60 -10.64 11.22
C ASP A 135 -7.46 -10.82 12.23
N ILE A 136 -6.69 -11.89 12.13
CA ILE A 136 -5.47 -12.06 12.94
C ILE A 136 -4.41 -10.99 12.61
N HIS A 137 -4.44 -10.45 11.37
CA HIS A 137 -3.36 -9.63 10.84
C HIS A 137 -3.73 -8.19 10.54
N LEU A 138 -5.01 -7.92 10.27
CA LEU A 138 -5.49 -6.58 9.91
C LEU A 138 -6.92 -6.36 10.41
N ASP A 139 -7.37 -5.10 10.36
CA ASP A 139 -8.78 -4.75 10.58
C ASP A 139 -9.60 -5.18 9.35
N VAL A 140 -10.22 -6.35 9.45
CA VAL A 140 -10.92 -6.99 8.34
C VAL A 140 -12.18 -6.22 7.92
N GLU A 141 -12.88 -5.59 8.85
CA GLU A 141 -14.09 -4.81 8.54
C GLU A 141 -13.74 -3.57 7.73
N ASP A 142 -12.73 -2.84 8.17
CA ASP A 142 -12.24 -1.67 7.43
C ASP A 142 -11.65 -2.06 6.08
N PHE A 143 -10.91 -3.16 6.02
CA PHE A 143 -10.34 -3.69 4.77
C PHE A 143 -11.44 -4.04 3.75
N ARG A 144 -12.47 -4.78 4.16
CA ARG A 144 -13.59 -5.18 3.29
C ARG A 144 -14.41 -3.98 2.82
N ARG A 145 -14.67 -3.03 3.71
CA ARG A 145 -15.37 -1.79 3.35
C ARG A 145 -14.61 -1.02 2.27
N LYS A 146 -13.31 -0.86 2.40
CA LYS A 146 -12.46 -0.19 1.40
C LYS A 146 -12.40 -0.96 0.09
N LEU A 147 -12.29 -2.28 0.14
CA LEU A 147 -12.26 -3.13 -1.05
C LEU A 147 -13.55 -2.99 -1.87
N ILE A 148 -14.71 -3.07 -1.22
CA ILE A 148 -16.03 -2.92 -1.87
C ILE A 148 -16.22 -1.51 -2.41
N PHE A 149 -15.87 -0.49 -1.63
CA PHE A 149 -15.97 0.90 -2.06
C PHE A 149 -15.17 1.17 -3.35
N GLU A 150 -13.93 0.71 -3.41
CA GLU A 150 -13.07 0.89 -4.59
C GLU A 150 -13.55 0.07 -5.80
N GLN A 151 -14.19 -1.08 -5.59
CA GLN A 151 -14.83 -1.83 -6.67
C GLN A 151 -16.00 -1.05 -7.27
N ILE A 152 -16.92 -0.58 -6.43
CA ILE A 152 -18.09 0.18 -6.87
C ILE A 152 -17.66 1.46 -7.58
N MET A 153 -16.72 2.21 -7.01
CA MET A 153 -16.22 3.44 -7.61
C MET A 153 -15.54 3.19 -8.95
N GLY A 154 -14.78 2.11 -9.08
CA GLY A 154 -14.16 1.72 -10.35
C GLY A 154 -15.20 1.42 -11.44
N GLU A 155 -16.21 0.62 -11.15
CA GLU A 155 -17.32 0.30 -12.08
C GLU A 155 -18.12 1.54 -12.49
N MET A 156 -18.37 2.43 -11.54
CA MET A 156 -19.05 3.71 -11.84
C MET A 156 -18.22 4.57 -12.78
N VAL A 157 -16.94 4.77 -12.52
CA VAL A 157 -16.05 5.58 -13.36
C VAL A 157 -15.95 5.01 -14.76
N GLU A 158 -15.81 3.70 -14.92
CA GLU A 158 -15.79 3.04 -16.24
C GLU A 158 -17.11 3.23 -16.98
N THR A 159 -18.22 3.10 -16.29
CA THR A 159 -19.56 3.30 -16.89
C THR A 159 -19.74 4.73 -17.35
N TYR A 160 -19.41 5.73 -16.52
CA TYR A 160 -19.50 7.14 -16.91
C TYR A 160 -18.55 7.49 -18.06
N ALA A 161 -17.32 6.99 -18.05
CA ALA A 161 -16.36 7.23 -19.11
C ALA A 161 -16.85 6.66 -20.46
N ARG A 162 -17.38 5.44 -20.45
CA ARG A 162 -17.97 4.81 -21.65
C ARG A 162 -19.15 5.62 -22.18
N THR A 163 -20.11 5.97 -21.32
CA THR A 163 -21.29 6.77 -21.71
C THR A 163 -20.89 8.14 -22.27
N ALA A 164 -19.91 8.80 -21.67
CA ALA A 164 -19.40 10.08 -22.16
C ALA A 164 -18.75 9.94 -23.54
N HIS A 165 -17.98 8.87 -23.75
CA HIS A 165 -17.36 8.58 -25.05
C HIS A 165 -18.39 8.31 -26.15
N GLU A 166 -19.41 7.48 -25.88
CA GLU A 166 -20.51 7.17 -26.79
C GLU A 166 -21.29 8.43 -27.17
N ASN A 167 -21.60 9.28 -26.19
CA ASN A 167 -22.28 10.56 -26.43
C ASN A 167 -21.43 11.53 -27.26
N TYR A 168 -20.10 11.56 -27.02
CA TYR A 168 -19.18 12.37 -27.83
C TYR A 168 -19.16 11.90 -29.28
N GLN A 169 -19.03 10.59 -29.51
CA GLN A 169 -19.00 10.02 -30.86
C GLN A 169 -20.30 10.29 -31.60
N LYS A 170 -21.46 10.13 -30.94
CA LYS A 170 -22.77 10.43 -31.53
C LYS A 170 -22.87 11.88 -31.97
N ARG A 171 -22.48 12.83 -31.10
CA ARG A 171 -22.49 14.27 -31.44
C ARG A 171 -21.53 14.61 -32.58
N TRP A 172 -20.38 13.96 -32.58
CA TRP A 172 -19.38 14.14 -33.66
C TRP A 172 -19.93 13.70 -35.01
N MET A 173 -20.59 12.55 -35.09
CA MET A 173 -21.25 12.06 -36.32
C MET A 173 -22.37 12.98 -36.76
N GLU A 174 -23.19 13.46 -35.84
CA GLU A 174 -24.25 14.42 -36.13
C GLU A 174 -23.68 15.72 -36.72
N MET A 175 -22.60 16.26 -36.18
CA MET A 175 -21.95 17.45 -36.71
C MET A 175 -21.35 17.23 -38.11
N GLN A 176 -20.76 16.07 -38.39
CA GLN A 176 -20.25 15.75 -39.73
C GLN A 176 -21.39 15.64 -40.77
N SER A 177 -22.53 15.10 -40.39
CA SER A 177 -23.68 14.99 -41.29
C SER A 177 -24.36 16.33 -41.59
N LEU A 178 -24.10 17.35 -40.77
CA LEU A 178 -24.62 18.72 -40.96
C LEU A 178 -23.67 19.63 -41.74
N GLN A 179 -22.47 19.19 -42.13
CA GLN A 179 -21.63 19.98 -43.03
C GLN A 179 -22.19 19.90 -44.48
N PRO A 180 -22.62 21.02 -45.07
CA PRO A 180 -23.05 21.00 -46.46
C PRO A 180 -21.88 20.62 -47.35
N GLU A 181 -22.17 19.75 -48.35
CA GLU A 181 -21.23 19.45 -49.41
C GLU A 181 -20.70 20.77 -49.97
N SER A 182 -19.40 21.01 -49.85
CA SER A 182 -18.74 22.14 -50.48
C SER A 182 -18.90 21.98 -51.98
N THR A 183 -19.90 22.63 -52.57
CA THR A 183 -19.97 22.84 -54.00
C THR A 183 -18.73 23.66 -54.40
N ALA A 184 -17.75 22.98 -54.96
CA ALA A 184 -16.68 23.63 -55.66
C ALA A 184 -17.28 24.45 -56.82
N PRO A 185 -16.94 25.73 -56.98
CA PRO A 185 -17.38 26.46 -58.17
C PRO A 185 -16.64 25.91 -59.38
N ASP A 186 -17.41 25.41 -60.36
CA ASP A 186 -16.91 25.13 -61.71
C ASP A 186 -16.35 26.43 -62.29
N ILE A 187 -15.05 26.39 -62.63
CA ILE A 187 -14.37 27.40 -63.48
C ILE A 187 -14.02 26.74 -64.80
#